data_c0ab73a0109b865b32c921b63137ebad
#
_entry.id   c0ab73a0109b865b32c921b63137ebad
#
_cell.length_a   1.000
_cell.length_b   1.000
_cell.length_c   1.000
_cell.angle_alpha   90.00
_cell.angle_beta   90.00
_cell.angle_gamma   90.00
#
_symmetry.space_group_name_H-M   'P 1'
#
loop_
_entity.id
_entity.type
_entity.pdbx_description
1 polymer ?
#
loop_
_entity_poly.entity_id
_entity_poly.type
_entity_poly.pdbx_seq_one_letter_code
_entity_poly.pdbx_strand_id
1 'polypeptide(L)'
;ISGYDRDDFIGQLVDKFYDKASLNFYSASHDHFSFEALFCANDGRLIPMLFSRSSLNDENNQITGFMVFLTDLTDLKETQEELKKAEQRYRNMYQNALQGMFQSRLSGELIRVNPAYARILGYDSVDEVMSLKEGSDKFYFSSEDRDRMIRAVRKKGAVANHELQLKRKDGKPVWILANIRYIETDETGGILEGILVDNTKKKALEKELRRDRKKFRNLAIHDNLTGLYNTRHLYQILDKLIEDSKLTRKPFSLVFMDMDNFKRVVDTYGHLNGSQALKEVAHTIKDCLNRPCFGVAYGGDEFVIVLPGFDKTRASELVGQIRKQMMETAYLAKAGYHVNLGASFGIATFPDDTDNREGLLALADQAMFHVKQTGKGLIGKAHS
;
A
#
# COMPACT_ATOMS: atom_id res chain seq x y z
N ILE A 1 58.77 -13.18 -17.92
CA ILE A 1 57.75 -12.46 -18.67
C ILE A 1 57.67 -12.96 -20.11
N SER A 2 58.75 -12.85 -20.89
CA SER A 2 58.75 -13.17 -22.32
C SER A 2 58.94 -14.66 -22.66
N GLY A 3 59.45 -15.47 -21.75
CA GLY A 3 59.84 -16.89 -21.99
C GLY A 3 60.98 -17.11 -22.97
N TYR A 4 61.66 -16.02 -23.38
CA TYR A 4 62.87 -16.11 -24.20
C TYR A 4 64.12 -16.04 -23.33
N ASP A 5 65.13 -16.81 -23.70
CA ASP A 5 66.49 -16.69 -23.14
C ASP A 5 67.28 -15.56 -23.86
N ARG A 6 68.33 -15.09 -23.22
CA ARG A 6 69.20 -14.03 -23.77
C ARG A 6 69.68 -14.33 -25.20
N ASP A 7 70.03 -15.55 -25.46
CA ASP A 7 70.60 -16.01 -26.75
C ASP A 7 69.55 -16.05 -27.86
N ASP A 8 68.22 -16.07 -27.51
CA ASP A 8 67.11 -16.01 -28.47
C ASP A 8 67.03 -14.64 -29.14
N PHE A 9 67.49 -13.57 -28.46
CA PHE A 9 67.44 -12.18 -28.96
C PHE A 9 68.67 -11.80 -29.79
N ILE A 10 69.84 -12.41 -29.52
CA ILE A 10 71.09 -12.03 -30.16
C ILE A 10 71.05 -12.36 -31.64
N GLY A 11 71.30 -11.35 -32.50
CA GLY A 11 71.29 -11.49 -33.94
C GLY A 11 69.98 -11.65 -34.62
N GLN A 12 68.89 -11.51 -33.87
CA GLN A 12 67.52 -11.53 -34.44
C GLN A 12 67.02 -10.12 -34.78
N LEU A 13 66.19 -10.05 -35.82
CA LEU A 13 65.47 -8.77 -36.14
C LEU A 13 64.43 -8.53 -35.08
N VAL A 14 64.34 -7.31 -34.63
CA VAL A 14 63.36 -6.84 -33.60
C VAL A 14 61.91 -7.11 -34.01
N ASP A 15 61.60 -7.07 -35.31
CA ASP A 15 60.27 -7.32 -35.89
C ASP A 15 59.72 -8.72 -35.60
N LYS A 16 60.57 -9.66 -35.21
CA LYS A 16 60.17 -11.00 -34.82
C LYS A 16 59.40 -11.04 -33.51
N PHE A 17 59.59 -10.05 -32.64
CA PHE A 17 59.07 -10.02 -31.28
C PHE A 17 57.84 -9.11 -31.14
N TYR A 18 57.33 -8.53 -32.23
CA TYR A 18 56.18 -7.66 -32.22
C TYR A 18 55.06 -8.13 -33.16
N ASP A 19 53.85 -7.82 -32.81
CA ASP A 19 52.76 -7.90 -33.78
C ASP A 19 52.94 -6.82 -34.86
N LYS A 20 53.00 -7.24 -36.13
CA LYS A 20 53.22 -6.37 -37.30
C LYS A 20 52.17 -5.26 -37.48
N ALA A 21 50.98 -5.43 -36.92
CA ALA A 21 49.95 -4.43 -36.93
C ALA A 21 50.25 -3.20 -36.04
N SER A 22 51.19 -3.35 -35.10
CA SER A 22 51.60 -2.32 -34.15
C SER A 22 52.75 -1.43 -34.64
N LEU A 23 53.28 -1.67 -35.87
CA LEU A 23 54.51 -1.12 -36.35
C LEU A 23 54.36 0.21 -37.14
N ASN A 24 54.25 1.31 -36.44
CA ASN A 24 54.68 2.63 -36.98
C ASN A 24 56.08 3.02 -36.44
N PHE A 25 56.99 2.05 -36.38
CA PHE A 25 58.20 2.10 -35.58
C PHE A 25 59.36 2.92 -36.18
N TYR A 26 59.38 3.10 -37.49
CA TYR A 26 60.59 3.54 -38.19
C TYR A 26 60.65 5.05 -38.55
N SER A 27 59.67 5.83 -38.20
CA SER A 27 59.61 7.25 -38.70
C SER A 27 59.96 8.33 -37.70
N ALA A 28 60.35 8.00 -36.47
CA ALA A 28 60.60 9.03 -35.45
C ALA A 28 62.10 9.31 -35.30
N SER A 29 62.52 10.46 -35.80
CA SER A 29 63.85 11.09 -35.67
C SER A 29 64.12 11.69 -34.28
N HIS A 30 63.49 11.17 -33.20
CA HIS A 30 63.61 11.74 -31.86
C HIS A 30 64.46 10.82 -30.97
N ASP A 31 65.34 11.41 -30.16
CA ASP A 31 66.27 10.67 -29.26
C ASP A 31 65.55 9.87 -28.17
N HIS A 32 64.35 10.24 -27.78
CA HIS A 32 63.51 9.48 -26.85
C HIS A 32 62.13 9.27 -27.47
N PHE A 33 61.70 8.03 -27.52
CA PHE A 33 60.41 7.62 -28.07
C PHE A 33 59.81 6.50 -27.25
N SER A 34 58.53 6.61 -26.88
CA SER A 34 57.78 5.56 -26.18
C SER A 34 56.47 5.26 -26.91
N PHE A 35 56.13 3.99 -27.02
CA PHE A 35 54.87 3.57 -27.65
C PHE A 35 54.40 2.25 -27.01
N GLU A 36 53.10 1.99 -27.07
CA GLU A 36 52.53 0.73 -26.68
C GLU A 36 52.47 -0.23 -27.88
N ALA A 37 52.89 -1.47 -27.71
CA ALA A 37 52.74 -2.52 -28.70
C ALA A 37 52.57 -3.90 -28.04
N LEU A 38 52.07 -4.86 -28.81
CA LEU A 38 51.96 -6.24 -28.38
C LEU A 38 53.28 -6.97 -28.61
N PHE A 39 53.87 -7.47 -27.55
CA PHE A 39 55.06 -8.31 -27.58
C PHE A 39 54.64 -9.76 -27.72
N CYS A 40 55.27 -10.49 -28.70
CA CYS A 40 55.04 -11.91 -28.89
C CYS A 40 55.98 -12.69 -27.97
N ALA A 41 55.45 -13.35 -26.93
CA ALA A 41 56.19 -14.23 -26.07
C ALA A 41 56.56 -15.55 -26.78
N ASN A 42 57.54 -16.28 -26.26
CA ASN A 42 58.01 -17.53 -26.86
C ASN A 42 56.92 -18.62 -26.95
N ASP A 43 55.95 -18.57 -26.06
CA ASP A 43 54.78 -19.48 -26.03
C ASP A 43 53.63 -19.02 -26.93
N GLY A 44 53.82 -17.95 -27.71
CA GLY A 44 52.81 -17.35 -28.62
C GLY A 44 51.82 -16.39 -27.95
N ARG A 45 51.94 -16.12 -26.66
CA ARG A 45 51.09 -15.10 -26.00
C ARG A 45 51.50 -13.71 -26.47
N LEU A 46 50.46 -12.86 -26.63
CA LEU A 46 50.63 -11.43 -26.93
C LEU A 46 50.54 -10.64 -25.62
N ILE A 47 51.66 -10.02 -25.24
CA ILE A 47 51.77 -9.25 -23.98
C ILE A 47 51.79 -7.77 -24.33
N PRO A 48 50.84 -6.95 -23.79
CA PRO A 48 50.88 -5.51 -24.01
C PRO A 48 52.04 -4.89 -23.25
N MET A 49 52.99 -4.27 -23.98
CA MET A 49 54.15 -3.65 -23.40
C MET A 49 54.32 -2.20 -23.82
N LEU A 50 54.82 -1.39 -22.91
CA LEU A 50 55.33 -0.08 -23.20
C LEU A 50 56.80 -0.19 -23.58
N PHE A 51 57.11 0.19 -24.79
CA PHE A 51 58.44 0.28 -25.32
C PHE A 51 58.97 1.73 -25.16
N SER A 52 60.10 1.86 -24.49
CA SER A 52 60.78 3.16 -24.38
C SER A 52 62.19 3.00 -24.95
N ARG A 53 62.52 3.81 -25.96
CA ARG A 53 63.79 3.77 -26.66
C ARG A 53 64.59 5.06 -26.38
N SER A 54 65.87 4.92 -26.10
CA SER A 54 66.86 5.96 -26.00
C SER A 54 68.04 5.66 -26.90
N SER A 55 68.60 6.64 -27.60
CA SER A 55 69.82 6.49 -28.40
C SER A 55 71.05 6.34 -27.50
N LEU A 56 71.97 5.49 -27.95
CA LEU A 56 73.33 5.36 -27.40
C LEU A 56 74.27 6.03 -28.37
N ASN A 57 75.03 7.04 -27.92
CA ASN A 57 75.91 7.85 -28.76
C ASN A 57 77.36 7.56 -28.35
N ASP A 58 78.30 7.62 -29.32
CA ASP A 58 79.70 7.58 -29.08
C ASP A 58 80.29 8.95 -28.64
N GLU A 59 81.61 9.01 -28.44
CA GLU A 59 82.31 10.22 -28.06
C GLU A 59 82.21 11.32 -29.10
N ASN A 60 81.82 11.05 -30.33
CA ASN A 60 81.61 11.99 -31.44
C ASN A 60 80.08 12.33 -31.63
N ASN A 61 79.25 11.93 -30.67
CA ASN A 61 77.76 12.15 -30.69
C ASN A 61 77.10 11.42 -31.89
N GLN A 62 77.68 10.33 -32.42
CA GLN A 62 77.05 9.45 -33.42
C GLN A 62 76.31 8.31 -32.76
N ILE A 63 75.09 8.02 -33.25
CA ILE A 63 74.28 6.92 -32.71
C ILE A 63 74.97 5.56 -33.01
N THR A 64 75.38 4.88 -31.99
CA THR A 64 75.98 3.52 -32.06
C THR A 64 74.95 2.41 -31.77
N GLY A 65 73.81 2.77 -31.20
CA GLY A 65 72.75 1.81 -30.86
C GLY A 65 71.59 2.46 -30.15
N PHE A 66 70.68 1.62 -29.70
CA PHE A 66 69.53 2.03 -28.92
C PHE A 66 69.40 1.15 -27.67
N MET A 67 69.06 1.77 -26.56
CA MET A 67 68.59 1.10 -25.36
C MET A 67 67.10 1.05 -25.38
N VAL A 68 66.46 -0.12 -25.20
CA VAL A 68 65.03 -0.32 -25.19
C VAL A 68 64.62 -0.87 -23.84
N PHE A 69 63.72 -0.19 -23.19
CA PHE A 69 63.05 -0.64 -21.97
C PHE A 69 61.67 -1.19 -22.32
N LEU A 70 61.35 -2.32 -21.76
CA LEU A 70 60.06 -2.99 -21.93
C LEU A 70 59.37 -3.03 -20.57
N THR A 71 58.18 -2.39 -20.47
CA THR A 71 57.34 -2.43 -19.27
C THR A 71 56.09 -3.21 -19.60
N ASP A 72 55.82 -4.27 -18.84
CA ASP A 72 54.64 -5.08 -18.97
C ASP A 72 53.41 -4.26 -18.50
N LEU A 73 52.43 -4.15 -19.36
CA LEU A 73 51.19 -3.39 -19.09
C LEU A 73 49.97 -4.33 -18.83
N THR A 74 50.17 -5.63 -18.69
CA THR A 74 49.08 -6.61 -18.56
C THR A 74 48.20 -6.27 -17.42
N ASP A 75 48.73 -6.16 -16.20
CA ASP A 75 47.93 -5.86 -15.00
C ASP A 75 47.19 -4.50 -15.11
N LEU A 76 47.86 -3.50 -15.72
CA LEU A 76 47.26 -2.18 -15.92
C LEU A 76 46.07 -2.25 -16.89
N LYS A 77 46.22 -2.93 -18.02
CA LYS A 77 45.18 -3.11 -19.04
C LYS A 77 44.01 -3.94 -18.51
N GLU A 78 44.27 -5.01 -17.78
CA GLU A 78 43.24 -5.83 -17.14
C GLU A 78 42.45 -5.01 -16.13
N THR A 79 43.13 -4.27 -15.24
CA THR A 79 42.47 -3.39 -14.25
C THR A 79 41.61 -2.31 -14.93
N GLN A 80 42.11 -1.70 -16.00
CA GLN A 80 41.35 -0.70 -16.77
C GLN A 80 40.10 -1.31 -17.43
N GLU A 81 40.22 -2.51 -17.99
CA GLU A 81 39.08 -3.21 -18.58
C GLU A 81 38.03 -3.60 -17.54
N GLU A 82 38.48 -4.13 -16.39
CA GLU A 82 37.60 -4.47 -15.28
C GLU A 82 36.83 -3.24 -14.77
N LEU A 83 37.55 -2.11 -14.57
CA LEU A 83 36.97 -0.85 -14.17
C LEU A 83 35.91 -0.37 -15.18
N LYS A 84 36.25 -0.40 -16.47
CA LYS A 84 35.33 -0.02 -17.55
C LYS A 84 34.08 -0.91 -17.59
N LYS A 85 34.24 -2.21 -17.43
CA LYS A 85 33.14 -3.18 -17.37
C LYS A 85 32.26 -2.96 -16.12
N ALA A 86 32.87 -2.63 -14.99
CA ALA A 86 32.16 -2.33 -13.75
C ALA A 86 31.38 -1.01 -13.87
N GLU A 87 31.99 0.02 -14.42
CA GLU A 87 31.32 1.31 -14.68
C GLU A 87 30.12 1.15 -15.63
N GLN A 88 30.29 0.40 -16.71
CA GLN A 88 29.20 0.14 -17.65
C GLN A 88 28.06 -0.64 -17.03
N ARG A 89 28.36 -1.65 -16.20
CA ARG A 89 27.35 -2.39 -15.43
C ARG A 89 26.60 -1.49 -14.47
N TYR A 90 27.33 -0.66 -13.71
CA TYR A 90 26.72 0.31 -12.79
C TYR A 90 25.81 1.29 -13.55
N ARG A 91 26.28 1.86 -14.65
CA ARG A 91 25.51 2.79 -15.49
C ARG A 91 24.22 2.14 -16.01
N ASN A 92 24.32 0.91 -16.50
CA ASN A 92 23.15 0.17 -16.98
C ASN A 92 22.14 -0.11 -15.85
N MET A 93 22.62 -0.54 -14.68
CA MET A 93 21.75 -0.77 -13.51
C MET A 93 21.05 0.52 -13.06
N TYR A 94 21.79 1.63 -13.00
CA TYR A 94 21.24 2.94 -12.60
C TYR A 94 20.19 3.46 -13.58
N GLN A 95 20.48 3.39 -14.89
CA GLN A 95 19.58 3.90 -15.93
C GLN A 95 18.33 3.04 -16.12
N ASN A 96 18.45 1.73 -16.00
CA ASN A 96 17.35 0.79 -16.24
C ASN A 96 16.61 0.37 -14.96
N ALA A 97 16.97 0.90 -13.80
CA ALA A 97 16.25 0.63 -12.56
C ALA A 97 14.78 1.04 -12.68
N LEU A 98 13.89 0.22 -12.10
CA LEU A 98 12.47 0.55 -11.98
C LEU A 98 12.20 1.54 -10.85
N GLN A 99 13.10 1.59 -9.88
CA GLN A 99 13.03 2.46 -8.71
C GLN A 99 13.67 3.81 -9.03
N GLY A 100 13.02 4.89 -8.59
CA GLY A 100 13.59 6.22 -8.69
C GLY A 100 14.75 6.37 -7.70
N MET A 101 15.96 6.62 -8.21
CA MET A 101 17.15 6.87 -7.40
C MET A 101 17.49 8.34 -7.45
N PHE A 102 17.87 8.90 -6.30
CA PHE A 102 18.23 10.31 -6.22
C PHE A 102 19.33 10.58 -5.20
N GLN A 103 20.02 11.67 -5.44
CA GLN A 103 20.89 12.36 -4.48
C GLN A 103 20.49 13.83 -4.47
N SER A 104 20.35 14.42 -3.30
CA SER A 104 20.03 15.85 -3.14
C SER A 104 20.74 16.44 -1.94
N ARG A 105 20.93 17.75 -1.95
CA ARG A 105 21.33 18.51 -0.76
C ARG A 105 20.18 18.60 0.23
N LEU A 106 20.47 18.91 1.47
CA LEU A 106 19.44 19.22 2.47
C LEU A 106 18.57 20.42 2.07
N SER A 107 19.11 21.35 1.29
CA SER A 107 18.38 22.48 0.72
C SER A 107 17.28 22.10 -0.26
N GLY A 108 17.28 20.86 -0.76
CA GLY A 108 16.36 20.40 -1.81
C GLY A 108 16.98 20.37 -3.20
N GLU A 109 18.14 20.98 -3.41
CA GLU A 109 18.85 20.95 -4.68
C GLU A 109 19.17 19.49 -5.07
N LEU A 110 18.74 19.11 -6.27
CA LEU A 110 19.02 17.79 -6.81
C LEU A 110 20.46 17.72 -7.35
N ILE A 111 21.22 16.74 -6.91
CA ILE A 111 22.58 16.48 -7.37
C ILE A 111 22.54 15.47 -8.52
N ARG A 112 21.74 14.42 -8.37
CA ARG A 112 21.65 13.34 -9.34
C ARG A 112 20.32 12.60 -9.21
N VAL A 113 19.70 12.24 -10.34
CA VAL A 113 18.53 11.39 -10.40
C VAL A 113 18.65 10.41 -11.57
N ASN A 114 18.00 9.24 -11.46
CA ASN A 114 17.92 8.30 -12.58
C ASN A 114 16.63 8.51 -13.41
N PRO A 115 16.50 7.88 -14.60
CA PRO A 115 15.31 8.03 -15.43
C PRO A 115 14.01 7.57 -14.76
N ALA A 116 14.07 6.59 -13.85
CA ALA A 116 12.88 6.14 -13.12
C ALA A 116 12.35 7.20 -12.15
N TYR A 117 13.24 7.99 -11.53
CA TYR A 117 12.83 9.11 -10.68
C TYR A 117 11.98 10.13 -11.46
N ALA A 118 12.43 10.52 -12.65
CA ALA A 118 11.69 11.42 -13.53
C ALA A 118 10.32 10.82 -13.91
N ARG A 119 10.29 9.57 -14.38
CA ARG A 119 9.04 8.88 -14.76
C ARG A 119 8.03 8.77 -13.60
N ILE A 120 8.49 8.43 -12.40
CA ILE A 120 7.62 8.32 -11.22
C ILE A 120 6.96 9.66 -10.92
N LEU A 121 7.67 10.77 -11.06
CA LEU A 121 7.17 12.11 -10.83
C LEU A 121 6.47 12.73 -12.06
N GLY A 122 6.38 11.99 -13.18
CA GLY A 122 5.64 12.40 -14.37
C GLY A 122 6.38 13.39 -15.26
N TYR A 123 7.71 13.40 -15.20
CA TYR A 123 8.59 14.19 -16.07
C TYR A 123 9.11 13.36 -17.23
N ASP A 124 9.35 14.00 -18.36
CA ASP A 124 9.71 13.32 -19.61
C ASP A 124 11.21 12.94 -19.66
N SER A 125 12.06 13.67 -18.92
CA SER A 125 13.50 13.42 -18.89
C SER A 125 14.14 13.78 -17.54
N VAL A 126 15.35 13.26 -17.34
CA VAL A 126 16.21 13.63 -16.20
C VAL A 126 16.57 15.11 -16.26
N ASP A 127 16.89 15.62 -17.45
CA ASP A 127 17.31 17.03 -17.64
C ASP A 127 16.18 17.98 -17.24
N GLU A 128 14.95 17.64 -17.54
CA GLU A 128 13.80 18.43 -17.14
C GLU A 128 13.70 18.53 -15.60
N VAL A 129 13.86 17.41 -14.90
CA VAL A 129 13.84 17.39 -13.44
C VAL A 129 15.01 18.17 -12.85
N MET A 130 16.20 17.99 -13.39
CA MET A 130 17.42 18.66 -12.91
C MET A 130 17.40 20.17 -13.14
N SER A 131 16.62 20.66 -14.11
CA SER A 131 16.47 22.11 -14.40
C SER A 131 15.52 22.84 -13.45
N LEU A 132 14.84 22.13 -12.52
CA LEU A 132 13.90 22.74 -11.59
C LEU A 132 14.61 23.58 -10.54
N LYS A 133 14.28 24.88 -10.49
CA LYS A 133 14.89 25.83 -9.53
C LYS A 133 14.55 25.50 -8.08
N GLU A 134 13.33 25.02 -7.84
CA GLU A 134 12.84 24.64 -6.51
C GLU A 134 13.39 23.27 -6.06
N GLY A 135 14.06 22.55 -6.95
CA GLY A 135 14.58 21.21 -6.65
C GLY A 135 13.51 20.24 -6.16
N SER A 136 13.84 19.46 -5.13
CA SER A 136 12.93 18.46 -4.56
C SER A 136 11.74 19.04 -3.79
N ASP A 137 11.77 20.33 -3.43
CA ASP A 137 10.68 20.98 -2.67
C ASP A 137 9.39 21.03 -3.47
N LYS A 138 9.51 21.15 -4.81
CA LYS A 138 8.38 21.16 -5.74
C LYS A 138 7.51 19.93 -5.67
N PHE A 139 8.07 18.81 -5.23
CA PHE A 139 7.35 17.51 -5.20
C PHE A 139 6.54 17.32 -3.93
N TYR A 140 6.66 18.17 -2.93
CA TYR A 140 5.87 18.07 -1.69
C TYR A 140 4.61 18.92 -1.78
N PHE A 141 3.54 18.46 -1.15
CA PHE A 141 2.30 19.24 -1.02
C PHE A 141 2.42 20.33 0.04
N SER A 142 3.24 20.11 1.08
CA SER A 142 3.57 21.11 2.08
C SER A 142 5.07 21.05 2.44
N SER A 143 5.65 22.18 2.79
CA SER A 143 7.03 22.25 3.32
C SER A 143 7.18 21.47 4.62
N GLU A 144 6.15 21.44 5.45
CA GLU A 144 6.13 20.72 6.73
C GLU A 144 6.37 19.21 6.58
N ASP A 145 5.81 18.58 5.52
CA ASP A 145 6.00 17.15 5.25
C ASP A 145 7.46 16.85 4.90
N ARG A 146 8.07 17.72 4.11
CA ARG A 146 9.49 17.62 3.79
C ARG A 146 10.36 17.81 5.03
N ASP A 147 10.11 18.85 5.81
CA ASP A 147 10.87 19.14 7.04
C ASP A 147 10.77 18.01 8.06
N ARG A 148 9.60 17.39 8.17
CA ARG A 148 9.39 16.21 9.01
C ARG A 148 10.25 15.04 8.56
N MET A 149 10.30 14.79 7.26
CA MET A 149 11.13 13.74 6.66
C MET A 149 12.62 14.02 6.90
N ILE A 150 13.10 15.24 6.64
CA ILE A 150 14.49 15.63 6.86
C ILE A 150 14.89 15.47 8.33
N ARG A 151 14.06 15.95 9.26
CA ARG A 151 14.31 15.78 10.71
C ARG A 151 14.41 14.31 11.10
N ALA A 152 13.53 13.46 10.54
CA ALA A 152 13.55 12.03 10.83
C ALA A 152 14.82 11.36 10.31
N VAL A 153 15.25 11.69 9.08
CA VAL A 153 16.48 11.14 8.48
C VAL A 153 17.72 11.61 9.25
N ARG A 154 17.82 12.90 9.57
CA ARG A 154 18.97 13.43 10.35
C ARG A 154 19.08 12.80 11.74
N LYS A 155 17.95 12.61 12.43
CA LYS A 155 17.96 12.02 13.78
C LYS A 155 18.35 10.55 13.81
N LYS A 156 17.96 9.79 12.78
CA LYS A 156 18.14 8.33 12.70
C LYS A 156 19.28 7.89 11.78
N GLY A 157 19.88 8.80 11.04
CA GLY A 157 20.83 8.51 9.95
C GLY A 157 20.17 7.98 8.69
N ALA A 158 19.07 7.24 8.83
CA ALA A 158 18.28 6.71 7.71
C ALA A 158 16.81 6.51 8.09
N VAL A 159 15.93 6.51 7.09
CA VAL A 159 14.54 6.07 7.18
C VAL A 159 14.29 5.02 6.10
N ALA A 160 13.61 3.94 6.47
CA ALA A 160 13.24 2.87 5.56
C ALA A 160 11.72 2.71 5.51
N ASN A 161 11.22 2.32 4.34
CA ASN A 161 9.80 2.08 4.08
C ASN A 161 8.90 3.25 4.51
N HIS A 162 9.41 4.48 4.35
CA HIS A 162 8.64 5.67 4.68
C HIS A 162 7.62 5.97 3.59
N GLU A 163 6.34 5.89 3.94
CA GLU A 163 5.25 6.22 3.03
C GLU A 163 5.03 7.73 3.02
N LEU A 164 5.04 8.30 1.84
CA LEU A 164 4.73 9.71 1.64
C LEU A 164 3.98 9.93 0.33
N GLN A 165 3.34 11.06 0.23
CA GLN A 165 2.63 11.46 -0.97
C GLN A 165 3.38 12.63 -1.62
N LEU A 166 3.81 12.44 -2.87
CA LEU A 166 4.45 13.47 -3.66
C LEU A 166 3.51 13.97 -4.75
N LYS A 167 3.81 15.16 -5.26
CA LYS A 167 3.08 15.82 -6.34
C LYS A 167 3.82 15.59 -7.66
N ARG A 168 3.14 15.03 -8.65
CA ARG A 168 3.66 14.88 -10.02
C ARG A 168 3.65 16.20 -10.76
N LYS A 169 4.29 16.23 -11.95
CA LYS A 169 4.31 17.38 -12.90
C LYS A 169 2.89 17.89 -13.20
N ASP A 170 1.91 17.00 -13.37
CA ASP A 170 0.51 17.34 -13.63
C ASP A 170 -0.28 17.76 -12.37
N GLY A 171 0.37 17.87 -11.22
CA GLY A 171 -0.23 18.23 -9.95
C GLY A 171 -0.92 17.07 -9.21
N LYS A 172 -1.06 15.89 -9.84
CA LYS A 172 -1.70 14.75 -9.21
C LYS A 172 -0.79 14.09 -8.16
N PRO A 173 -1.39 13.50 -7.12
CA PRO A 173 -0.63 12.78 -6.10
C PRO A 173 -0.09 11.46 -6.61
N VAL A 174 1.14 11.12 -6.21
CA VAL A 174 1.74 9.80 -6.32
C VAL A 174 2.11 9.31 -4.92
N TRP A 175 1.72 8.08 -4.59
CA TRP A 175 2.14 7.44 -3.35
C TRP A 175 3.52 6.83 -3.52
N ILE A 176 4.43 7.23 -2.67
CA ILE A 176 5.83 6.77 -2.69
C ILE A 176 6.14 5.99 -1.43
N LEU A 177 6.86 4.90 -1.60
CA LEU A 177 7.60 4.24 -0.53
C LEU A 177 9.06 4.64 -0.67
N ALA A 178 9.57 5.39 0.29
CA ALA A 178 10.91 5.96 0.26
C ALA A 178 11.84 5.28 1.25
N ASN A 179 13.06 4.97 0.80
CA ASN A 179 14.19 4.63 1.64
C ASN A 179 15.23 5.72 1.43
N ILE A 180 15.57 6.47 2.49
CA ILE A 180 16.42 7.64 2.42
C ILE A 180 17.46 7.56 3.52
N ARG A 181 18.73 7.84 3.19
CA ARG A 181 19.82 7.96 4.16
C ARG A 181 20.47 9.34 4.07
N TYR A 182 21.00 9.78 5.18
CA TYR A 182 21.83 10.96 5.28
C TYR A 182 23.30 10.56 5.22
N ILE A 183 24.05 11.26 4.40
CA ILE A 183 25.51 11.08 4.28
C ILE A 183 26.12 12.41 4.63
N GLU A 184 26.92 12.45 5.68
CA GLU A 184 27.67 13.61 6.09
C GLU A 184 28.85 13.84 5.12
N THR A 185 29.03 15.06 4.67
CA THR A 185 30.13 15.44 3.76
C THR A 185 30.76 16.71 4.27
N ASP A 186 32.10 16.78 4.25
CA ASP A 186 32.87 17.89 4.82
C ASP A 186 32.63 19.23 4.13
N GLU A 187 32.30 19.23 2.83
CA GLU A 187 32.27 20.45 2.01
C GLU A 187 30.89 21.12 1.90
N THR A 188 29.78 20.42 2.16
CA THR A 188 28.43 20.90 1.77
C THR A 188 27.32 20.69 2.77
N GLY A 189 27.64 20.31 4.02
CA GLY A 189 26.64 20.12 5.05
C GLY A 189 25.79 18.84 4.93
N GLY A 190 26.23 17.88 4.09
CA GLY A 190 25.63 16.56 3.92
C GLY A 190 24.62 16.46 2.79
N ILE A 191 24.44 15.23 2.32
CA ILE A 191 23.52 14.87 1.24
C ILE A 191 22.49 13.83 1.69
N LEU A 192 21.34 13.87 1.04
CA LEU A 192 20.33 12.84 1.11
C LEU A 192 20.45 11.95 -0.12
N GLU A 193 20.53 10.66 0.11
CA GLU A 193 20.52 9.65 -0.94
C GLU A 193 19.37 8.70 -0.69
N GLY A 194 18.65 8.33 -1.75
CA GLY A 194 17.51 7.46 -1.53
C GLY A 194 16.93 6.83 -2.78
N ILE A 195 15.98 5.94 -2.49
CA ILE A 195 15.23 5.19 -3.47
C ILE A 195 13.74 5.48 -3.27
N LEU A 196 13.05 5.77 -4.37
CA LEU A 196 11.60 5.97 -4.44
C LEU A 196 10.96 4.82 -5.21
N VAL A 197 9.94 4.22 -4.62
CA VAL A 197 9.11 3.20 -5.27
C VAL A 197 7.70 3.74 -5.42
N ASP A 198 7.15 3.75 -6.64
CA ASP A 198 5.74 4.10 -6.85
C ASP A 198 4.84 3.02 -6.25
N ASN A 199 4.15 3.38 -5.18
CA ASN A 199 3.24 2.54 -4.42
C ASN A 199 1.76 2.85 -4.73
N THR A 200 1.48 3.70 -5.73
CA THR A 200 0.13 4.21 -6.03
C THR A 200 -0.85 3.09 -6.36
N LYS A 201 -0.44 2.17 -7.22
CA LYS A 201 -1.28 1.03 -7.61
C LYS A 201 -1.61 0.13 -6.42
N LYS A 202 -0.64 -0.16 -5.57
CA LYS A 202 -0.84 -0.97 -4.35
C LYS A 202 -1.82 -0.27 -3.41
N LYS A 203 -1.66 1.04 -3.15
CA LYS A 203 -2.57 1.82 -2.31
C LYS A 203 -3.99 1.88 -2.86
N ALA A 204 -4.15 1.99 -4.17
CA ALA A 204 -5.47 1.95 -4.82
C ALA A 204 -6.15 0.59 -4.60
N LEU A 205 -5.44 -0.51 -4.81
CA LEU A 205 -5.93 -1.87 -4.57
C LEU A 205 -6.27 -2.14 -3.10
N GLU A 206 -5.44 -1.69 -2.17
CA GLU A 206 -5.72 -1.80 -0.73
C GLU A 206 -7.00 -1.05 -0.34
N LYS A 207 -7.20 0.15 -0.90
CA LYS A 207 -8.41 0.96 -0.67
C LYS A 207 -9.67 0.27 -1.23
N GLU A 208 -9.58 -0.29 -2.43
CA GLU A 208 -10.65 -1.05 -3.07
C GLU A 208 -11.00 -2.29 -2.24
N LEU A 209 -10.01 -3.12 -1.91
CA LEU A 209 -10.19 -4.30 -1.09
C LEU A 209 -10.84 -3.97 0.27
N ARG A 210 -10.42 -2.87 0.91
CA ARG A 210 -11.02 -2.40 2.16
C ARG A 210 -12.48 -2.00 2.00
N ARG A 211 -12.84 -1.36 0.86
CA ARG A 211 -14.23 -1.01 0.53
C ARG A 211 -15.06 -2.27 0.32
N ASP A 212 -14.57 -3.21 -0.47
CA ASP A 212 -15.26 -4.45 -0.78
C ASP A 212 -15.46 -5.30 0.47
N ARG A 213 -14.41 -5.44 1.30
CA ARG A 213 -14.52 -6.14 2.58
C ARG A 213 -15.59 -5.51 3.49
N LYS A 214 -15.67 -4.17 3.55
CA LYS A 214 -16.71 -3.48 4.30
C LYS A 214 -18.10 -3.73 3.70
N LYS A 215 -18.23 -3.69 2.38
CA LYS A 215 -19.47 -3.98 1.66
C LYS A 215 -19.92 -5.43 1.90
N PHE A 216 -19.04 -6.39 1.71
CA PHE A 216 -19.35 -7.81 1.97
C PHE A 216 -19.73 -8.07 3.42
N ARG A 217 -19.01 -7.45 4.38
CA ARG A 217 -19.39 -7.56 5.79
C ARG A 217 -20.78 -7.00 6.05
N ASN A 218 -21.12 -5.86 5.48
CA ASN A 218 -22.46 -5.27 5.64
C ASN A 218 -23.52 -6.19 5.05
N LEU A 219 -23.33 -6.71 3.83
CA LEU A 219 -24.26 -7.64 3.18
C LEU A 219 -24.41 -8.96 3.97
N ALA A 220 -23.35 -9.41 4.62
CA ALA A 220 -23.35 -10.64 5.40
C ALA A 220 -24.16 -10.53 6.72
N ILE A 221 -24.27 -9.34 7.31
CA ILE A 221 -24.87 -9.14 8.64
C ILE A 221 -26.12 -8.26 8.65
N HIS A 222 -26.40 -7.54 7.56
CA HIS A 222 -27.59 -6.70 7.45
C HIS A 222 -28.58 -7.25 6.43
N ASP A 223 -29.85 -6.94 6.65
CA ASP A 223 -30.91 -7.13 5.67
C ASP A 223 -30.83 -6.04 4.60
N ASN A 224 -30.96 -6.44 3.33
CA ASN A 224 -30.76 -5.53 2.19
C ASN A 224 -31.92 -4.54 2.01
N LEU A 225 -33.12 -4.88 2.49
CA LEU A 225 -34.29 -4.02 2.35
C LEU A 225 -34.31 -2.94 3.43
N THR A 226 -34.21 -3.36 4.67
CA THR A 226 -34.43 -2.51 5.85
C THR A 226 -33.18 -1.87 6.42
N GLY A 227 -32.01 -2.47 6.15
CA GLY A 227 -30.74 -2.05 6.73
C GLY A 227 -30.57 -2.39 8.21
N LEU A 228 -31.53 -3.10 8.82
CA LEU A 228 -31.40 -3.73 10.13
C LEU A 228 -30.47 -4.95 10.04
N TYR A 229 -30.10 -5.55 11.17
CA TYR A 229 -29.40 -6.82 11.12
C TYR A 229 -30.26 -7.92 10.52
N ASN A 230 -29.63 -8.95 9.96
CA ASN A 230 -30.33 -10.12 9.44
C ASN A 230 -30.39 -11.26 10.49
N THR A 231 -31.19 -12.29 10.24
CA THR A 231 -31.37 -13.45 11.11
C THR A 231 -30.08 -14.19 11.40
N ARG A 232 -29.16 -14.28 10.43
CA ARG A 232 -27.83 -14.92 10.64
C ARG A 232 -27.04 -14.20 11.73
N HIS A 233 -27.03 -12.88 11.71
CA HIS A 233 -26.37 -12.08 12.73
C HIS A 233 -27.05 -12.19 14.10
N LEU A 234 -28.38 -12.27 14.12
CA LEU A 234 -29.16 -12.49 15.34
C LEU A 234 -28.67 -13.74 16.07
N TYR A 235 -28.64 -14.89 15.39
CA TYR A 235 -28.23 -16.14 16.02
C TYR A 235 -26.80 -16.07 16.57
N GLN A 236 -25.86 -15.48 15.83
CA GLN A 236 -24.48 -15.32 16.28
C GLN A 236 -24.33 -14.44 17.52
N ILE A 237 -25.17 -13.42 17.64
CA ILE A 237 -25.13 -12.51 18.80
C ILE A 237 -25.86 -13.09 19.99
N LEU A 238 -26.98 -13.77 19.79
CA LEU A 238 -27.71 -14.41 20.89
C LEU A 238 -26.85 -15.44 21.64
N ASP A 239 -26.07 -16.26 20.92
CA ASP A 239 -25.15 -17.20 21.55
C ASP A 239 -24.16 -16.49 22.49
N LYS A 240 -23.58 -15.38 22.03
CA LYS A 240 -22.66 -14.57 22.85
C LYS A 240 -23.34 -13.89 24.03
N LEU A 241 -24.55 -13.34 23.82
CA LEU A 241 -25.29 -12.68 24.89
C LEU A 241 -25.68 -13.65 25.99
N ILE A 242 -26.02 -14.89 25.64
CA ILE A 242 -26.31 -15.97 26.60
C ILE A 242 -25.06 -16.30 27.44
N GLU A 243 -23.89 -16.47 26.78
CA GLU A 243 -22.62 -16.70 27.47
C GLU A 243 -22.28 -15.53 28.41
N ASP A 244 -22.34 -14.28 27.90
CA ASP A 244 -22.08 -13.07 28.67
C ASP A 244 -23.04 -12.90 29.84
N SER A 245 -24.33 -13.20 29.65
CA SER A 245 -25.35 -13.13 30.70
C SER A 245 -25.14 -14.18 31.80
N LYS A 246 -24.75 -15.39 31.44
CA LYS A 246 -24.40 -16.45 32.41
C LYS A 246 -23.18 -16.04 33.26
N LEU A 247 -22.20 -15.37 32.67
CA LEU A 247 -21.01 -14.91 33.38
C LEU A 247 -21.27 -13.67 34.25
N THR A 248 -21.98 -12.67 33.69
CA THR A 248 -22.16 -11.37 34.35
C THR A 248 -23.41 -11.24 35.22
N ARG A 249 -24.32 -12.22 35.11
CA ARG A 249 -25.68 -12.23 35.70
C ARG A 249 -26.55 -11.03 35.31
N LYS A 250 -26.24 -10.38 34.19
CA LYS A 250 -27.05 -9.31 33.64
C LYS A 250 -28.07 -9.88 32.66
N PRO A 251 -29.36 -9.56 32.83
CA PRO A 251 -30.40 -10.09 31.93
C PRO A 251 -30.28 -9.38 30.55
N PHE A 252 -30.89 -9.99 29.56
CA PHE A 252 -31.22 -9.33 28.31
C PHE A 252 -32.59 -9.79 27.84
N SER A 253 -33.31 -8.88 27.16
CA SER A 253 -34.64 -9.19 26.63
C SER A 253 -34.61 -9.28 25.12
N LEU A 254 -35.44 -10.16 24.58
CA LEU A 254 -35.71 -10.29 23.17
C LEU A 254 -37.19 -9.97 22.94
N VAL A 255 -37.46 -9.14 21.95
CA VAL A 255 -38.79 -8.75 21.54
C VAL A 255 -39.05 -9.24 20.13
N PHE A 256 -40.05 -10.09 19.97
CA PHE A 256 -40.59 -10.44 18.67
C PHE A 256 -41.67 -9.45 18.29
N MET A 257 -41.68 -8.96 17.06
CA MET A 257 -42.59 -7.95 16.56
C MET A 257 -43.07 -8.38 15.18
N ASP A 258 -44.37 -8.24 14.93
CA ASP A 258 -45.00 -8.51 13.65
C ASP A 258 -46.02 -7.37 13.32
N MET A 259 -45.99 -6.94 12.08
CA MET A 259 -46.85 -5.85 11.60
C MET A 259 -48.32 -6.27 11.49
N ASP A 260 -49.21 -5.48 12.09
CA ASP A 260 -50.63 -5.78 12.05
C ASP A 260 -51.23 -5.50 10.67
N ASN A 261 -51.88 -6.49 10.07
CA ASN A 261 -52.58 -6.37 8.78
C ASN A 261 -51.69 -5.87 7.62
N PHE A 262 -50.39 -6.15 7.65
CA PHE A 262 -49.46 -5.64 6.63
C PHE A 262 -49.79 -6.11 5.21
N LYS A 263 -50.36 -7.32 5.07
CA LYS A 263 -50.87 -7.81 3.78
C LYS A 263 -51.83 -6.83 3.12
N ARG A 264 -52.73 -6.19 3.91
CA ARG A 264 -53.65 -5.18 3.40
C ARG A 264 -52.94 -3.95 2.82
N VAL A 265 -51.81 -3.57 3.40
CA VAL A 265 -50.99 -2.46 2.88
C VAL A 265 -50.40 -2.85 1.49
N VAL A 266 -49.88 -4.07 1.38
CA VAL A 266 -49.36 -4.57 0.11
C VAL A 266 -50.48 -4.68 -0.96
N ASP A 267 -51.62 -5.22 -0.56
CA ASP A 267 -52.78 -5.39 -1.48
C ASP A 267 -53.34 -4.03 -1.94
N THR A 268 -53.30 -2.98 -1.08
CA THR A 268 -53.81 -1.66 -1.40
C THR A 268 -52.84 -0.78 -2.17
N TYR A 269 -51.56 -0.78 -1.79
CA TYR A 269 -50.54 0.15 -2.30
C TYR A 269 -49.48 -0.50 -3.17
N GLY A 270 -49.55 -1.83 -3.34
CA GLY A 270 -48.61 -2.60 -4.14
C GLY A 270 -47.29 -2.96 -3.41
N HIS A 271 -46.57 -3.96 -3.95
CA HIS A 271 -45.34 -4.50 -3.35
C HIS A 271 -44.23 -3.46 -3.17
N LEU A 272 -44.08 -2.50 -4.08
CA LEU A 272 -43.04 -1.47 -3.98
C LEU A 272 -43.28 -0.55 -2.78
N ASN A 273 -44.52 -0.11 -2.59
CA ASN A 273 -44.89 0.70 -1.43
C ASN A 273 -44.88 -0.12 -0.13
N GLY A 274 -45.25 -1.39 -0.18
CA GLY A 274 -45.07 -2.31 0.95
C GLY A 274 -43.60 -2.40 1.38
N SER A 275 -42.70 -2.59 0.45
CA SER A 275 -41.27 -2.60 0.73
C SER A 275 -40.75 -1.26 1.28
N GLN A 276 -41.26 -0.14 0.76
CA GLN A 276 -40.94 1.20 1.29
C GLN A 276 -41.47 1.38 2.72
N ALA A 277 -42.66 0.92 3.02
CA ALA A 277 -43.24 0.96 4.37
C ALA A 277 -42.39 0.17 5.38
N LEU A 278 -41.91 -1.02 5.00
CA LEU A 278 -40.98 -1.81 5.85
C LEU A 278 -39.66 -1.07 6.11
N LYS A 279 -39.12 -0.35 5.12
CA LYS A 279 -37.91 0.47 5.33
C LYS A 279 -38.18 1.62 6.34
N GLU A 280 -39.30 2.26 6.22
CA GLU A 280 -39.66 3.37 7.11
C GLU A 280 -39.94 2.87 8.54
N VAL A 281 -40.61 1.72 8.69
CA VAL A 281 -40.80 1.06 10.00
C VAL A 281 -39.46 0.69 10.63
N ALA A 282 -38.57 0.09 9.85
CA ALA A 282 -37.20 -0.24 10.31
C ALA A 282 -36.43 1.00 10.77
N HIS A 283 -36.62 2.13 10.10
CA HIS A 283 -36.04 3.42 10.51
C HIS A 283 -36.63 3.90 11.84
N THR A 284 -37.95 3.85 12.01
CA THR A 284 -38.64 4.17 13.29
C THR A 284 -38.11 3.30 14.43
N ILE A 285 -37.96 1.98 14.22
CA ILE A 285 -37.40 1.07 15.23
C ILE A 285 -35.97 1.52 15.57
N LYS A 286 -35.12 1.76 14.56
CA LYS A 286 -33.74 2.13 14.75
C LYS A 286 -33.56 3.45 15.50
N ASP A 287 -34.40 4.43 15.25
CA ASP A 287 -34.36 5.75 15.90
C ASP A 287 -34.74 5.69 17.39
N CYS A 288 -35.56 4.70 17.77
CA CYS A 288 -35.90 4.44 19.18
C CYS A 288 -34.80 3.67 19.93
N LEU A 289 -33.81 3.08 19.24
CA LEU A 289 -32.81 2.19 19.84
C LEU A 289 -31.47 2.89 20.00
N ASN A 290 -30.98 2.93 21.22
CA ASN A 290 -29.62 3.31 21.53
C ASN A 290 -28.71 2.09 21.72
N ARG A 291 -27.44 2.21 21.37
CA ARG A 291 -26.47 1.14 21.65
C ARG A 291 -26.43 0.80 23.15
N PRO A 292 -26.40 -0.47 23.53
CA PRO A 292 -26.14 -1.67 22.73
C PRO A 292 -27.38 -2.33 22.11
N CYS A 293 -28.58 -1.77 22.23
CA CYS A 293 -29.83 -2.30 21.67
C CYS A 293 -29.82 -2.23 20.13
N PHE A 294 -30.44 -3.21 19.49
CA PHE A 294 -30.51 -3.26 18.03
C PHE A 294 -31.73 -4.00 17.52
N GLY A 295 -32.14 -3.66 16.27
CA GLY A 295 -33.23 -4.31 15.55
C GLY A 295 -32.70 -5.27 14.48
N VAL A 296 -33.49 -6.27 14.20
CA VAL A 296 -33.27 -7.34 13.22
C VAL A 296 -34.49 -7.48 12.33
N ALA A 297 -34.30 -7.57 11.02
CA ALA A 297 -35.34 -8.03 10.10
C ALA A 297 -35.34 -9.57 10.14
N TYR A 298 -36.43 -10.13 10.68
CA TYR A 298 -36.49 -11.57 10.89
C TYR A 298 -37.03 -12.30 9.65
N GLY A 299 -38.06 -11.76 9.00
CA GLY A 299 -38.59 -12.25 7.76
C GLY A 299 -39.90 -11.55 7.37
N GLY A 300 -40.04 -11.13 6.10
CA GLY A 300 -41.24 -10.42 5.65
C GLY A 300 -41.52 -9.13 6.44
N ASP A 301 -42.60 -9.13 7.18
CA ASP A 301 -43.08 -8.05 8.06
C ASP A 301 -42.78 -8.30 9.56
N GLU A 302 -41.90 -9.29 9.84
CA GLU A 302 -41.49 -9.63 11.21
C GLU A 302 -40.13 -9.02 11.54
N PHE A 303 -40.04 -8.48 12.76
CA PHE A 303 -38.83 -7.89 13.31
C PHE A 303 -38.49 -8.51 14.68
N VAL A 304 -37.24 -8.54 15.02
CA VAL A 304 -36.77 -8.88 16.35
C VAL A 304 -35.94 -7.73 16.91
N ILE A 305 -36.19 -7.36 18.16
CA ILE A 305 -35.40 -6.34 18.86
C ILE A 305 -34.66 -7.00 20.00
N VAL A 306 -33.36 -6.80 20.06
CA VAL A 306 -32.49 -7.35 21.11
C VAL A 306 -32.06 -6.24 22.04
N LEU A 307 -32.28 -6.42 23.34
CA LEU A 307 -32.12 -5.43 24.40
C LEU A 307 -31.14 -5.92 25.48
N PRO A 308 -29.82 -5.84 25.23
CA PRO A 308 -28.81 -6.25 26.23
C PRO A 308 -28.88 -5.39 27.50
N GLY A 309 -28.90 -6.03 28.68
CA GLY A 309 -28.98 -5.36 29.97
C GLY A 309 -30.38 -4.88 30.37
N PHE A 310 -31.43 -5.29 29.63
CA PHE A 310 -32.82 -4.97 29.95
C PHE A 310 -33.51 -6.18 30.55
N ASP A 311 -34.16 -5.99 31.67
CA ASP A 311 -35.16 -6.91 32.22
C ASP A 311 -36.49 -6.74 31.49
N LYS A 312 -37.47 -7.57 31.86
CA LYS A 312 -38.82 -7.57 31.25
C LYS A 312 -39.58 -6.29 31.42
N THR A 313 -39.37 -5.57 32.54
CA THR A 313 -40.04 -4.28 32.81
C THR A 313 -39.50 -3.16 31.94
N ARG A 314 -38.20 -2.98 31.93
CA ARG A 314 -37.54 -1.98 31.07
C ARG A 314 -37.75 -2.26 29.58
N ALA A 315 -37.76 -3.53 29.20
CA ALA A 315 -38.04 -3.93 27.82
C ALA A 315 -39.49 -3.52 27.45
N SER A 316 -40.44 -3.76 28.32
CA SER A 316 -41.86 -3.36 28.12
C SER A 316 -42.05 -1.85 27.95
N GLU A 317 -41.32 -1.06 28.74
CA GLU A 317 -41.34 0.42 28.64
C GLU A 317 -40.79 0.89 27.29
N LEU A 318 -39.65 0.36 26.85
CA LEU A 318 -39.07 0.74 25.56
C LEU A 318 -39.96 0.31 24.39
N VAL A 319 -40.51 -0.91 24.44
CA VAL A 319 -41.46 -1.40 23.43
C VAL A 319 -42.71 -0.51 23.38
N GLY A 320 -43.20 -0.03 24.54
CA GLY A 320 -44.30 0.97 24.62
C GLY A 320 -43.95 2.25 23.89
N GLN A 321 -42.71 2.73 24.01
CA GLN A 321 -42.24 3.92 23.28
C GLN A 321 -42.18 3.68 21.77
N ILE A 322 -41.60 2.54 21.35
CA ILE A 322 -41.56 2.16 19.94
C ILE A 322 -42.97 2.09 19.33
N ARG A 323 -43.88 1.40 20.02
CA ARG A 323 -45.27 1.29 19.59
C ARG A 323 -45.93 2.68 19.44
N LYS A 324 -45.75 3.55 20.41
CA LYS A 324 -46.29 4.92 20.36
C LYS A 324 -45.74 5.67 19.15
N GLN A 325 -44.40 5.65 18.96
CA GLN A 325 -43.77 6.32 17.83
C GLN A 325 -44.27 5.79 16.48
N MET A 326 -44.46 4.46 16.37
CA MET A 326 -45.03 3.85 15.16
C MET A 326 -46.46 4.34 14.87
N MET A 327 -47.27 4.46 15.88
CA MET A 327 -48.68 4.94 15.72
C MET A 327 -48.74 6.43 15.34
N GLU A 328 -47.79 7.23 15.80
CA GLU A 328 -47.69 8.65 15.52
C GLU A 328 -47.02 8.95 14.16
N THR A 329 -46.40 7.97 13.54
CA THR A 329 -45.68 8.14 12.27
C THR A 329 -46.63 7.92 11.08
N ALA A 330 -46.69 8.89 10.18
CA ALA A 330 -47.37 8.74 8.89
C ALA A 330 -46.40 8.11 7.87
N TYR A 331 -46.60 6.85 7.59
CA TYR A 331 -45.76 6.10 6.63
C TYR A 331 -46.18 6.39 5.19
N LEU A 332 -45.26 6.22 4.24
CA LEU A 332 -45.42 6.45 2.79
C LEU A 332 -45.79 7.92 2.44
N ALA A 333 -45.53 8.86 3.33
CA ALA A 333 -45.80 10.27 3.08
C ALA A 333 -45.08 10.84 1.85
N LYS A 334 -43.83 10.40 1.61
CA LYS A 334 -43.06 10.78 0.42
C LYS A 334 -43.66 10.26 -0.90
N ALA A 335 -44.44 9.18 -0.84
CA ALA A 335 -45.15 8.61 -1.98
C ALA A 335 -46.57 9.20 -2.15
N GLY A 336 -46.93 10.19 -1.34
CA GLY A 336 -48.24 10.85 -1.38
C GLY A 336 -49.34 10.12 -0.62
N TYR A 337 -48.98 9.13 0.21
CA TYR A 337 -49.93 8.38 1.04
C TYR A 337 -49.71 8.70 2.51
N HIS A 338 -50.76 8.51 3.32
CA HIS A 338 -50.70 8.59 4.79
C HIS A 338 -51.20 7.27 5.37
N VAL A 339 -50.29 6.39 5.71
CA VAL A 339 -50.61 5.04 6.21
C VAL A 339 -50.20 4.94 7.67
N ASN A 340 -51.10 4.60 8.55
CA ASN A 340 -50.81 4.29 9.94
C ASN A 340 -50.58 2.78 10.05
N LEU A 341 -49.44 2.40 10.63
CA LEU A 341 -49.04 1.00 10.81
C LEU A 341 -48.97 0.66 12.29
N GLY A 342 -49.63 -0.42 12.67
CA GLY A 342 -49.52 -1.02 13.99
C GLY A 342 -48.70 -2.27 13.98
N ALA A 343 -48.27 -2.70 15.15
CA ALA A 343 -47.59 -3.98 15.33
C ALA A 343 -47.94 -4.61 16.68
N SER A 344 -47.90 -5.91 16.71
CA SER A 344 -48.01 -6.74 17.91
C SER A 344 -46.63 -7.17 18.39
N PHE A 345 -46.40 -7.17 19.71
CA PHE A 345 -45.11 -7.42 20.31
C PHE A 345 -45.20 -8.51 21.34
N GLY A 346 -44.18 -9.37 21.42
CA GLY A 346 -43.99 -10.36 22.46
C GLY A 346 -42.61 -10.28 23.06
N ILE A 347 -42.49 -10.29 24.38
CA ILE A 347 -41.25 -10.10 25.13
C ILE A 347 -40.91 -11.38 25.90
N ALA A 348 -39.66 -11.83 25.72
CA ALA A 348 -39.06 -12.85 26.57
C ALA A 348 -37.69 -12.38 27.08
N THR A 349 -37.33 -12.75 28.30
CA THR A 349 -36.13 -12.30 29.01
C THR A 349 -35.26 -13.47 29.43
N PHE A 350 -34.00 -13.42 29.12
CA PHE A 350 -32.97 -14.35 29.58
C PHE A 350 -32.29 -13.80 30.87
N PRO A 351 -32.09 -14.60 31.92
CA PRO A 351 -32.41 -16.01 32.08
C PRO A 351 -33.82 -16.30 32.67
N ASP A 352 -34.64 -15.26 32.91
CA ASP A 352 -35.86 -15.35 33.69
C ASP A 352 -36.91 -16.33 33.08
N ASP A 353 -37.03 -16.32 31.75
CA ASP A 353 -38.04 -17.13 31.05
C ASP A 353 -37.46 -18.44 30.50
N THR A 354 -36.16 -18.50 30.24
CA THR A 354 -35.50 -19.67 29.63
C THR A 354 -33.99 -19.61 29.79
N ASP A 355 -33.30 -20.73 29.63
CA ASP A 355 -31.84 -20.87 29.71
C ASP A 355 -31.15 -21.10 28.37
N ASN A 356 -31.92 -21.05 27.26
CA ASN A 356 -31.39 -21.32 25.91
C ASN A 356 -32.03 -20.40 24.85
N ARG A 357 -31.37 -20.35 23.70
CA ARG A 357 -31.71 -19.44 22.57
C ARG A 357 -33.04 -19.80 21.93
N GLU A 358 -33.26 -21.08 21.69
CA GLU A 358 -34.48 -21.62 21.05
C GLU A 358 -35.72 -21.32 21.89
N GLY A 359 -35.62 -21.52 23.20
CA GLY A 359 -36.68 -21.18 24.14
C GLY A 359 -36.97 -19.70 24.17
N LEU A 360 -35.93 -18.83 24.13
CA LEU A 360 -36.10 -17.37 24.14
C LEU A 360 -36.86 -16.89 22.92
N LEU A 361 -36.48 -17.35 21.72
CA LEU A 361 -37.19 -17.02 20.48
C LEU A 361 -38.65 -17.55 20.49
N ALA A 362 -38.83 -18.79 20.87
CA ALA A 362 -40.15 -19.43 20.89
C ALA A 362 -41.11 -18.73 21.87
N LEU A 363 -40.66 -18.39 23.08
CA LEU A 363 -41.47 -17.71 24.08
C LEU A 363 -41.83 -16.29 23.69
N ALA A 364 -40.91 -15.56 23.07
CA ALA A 364 -41.24 -14.23 22.56
C ALA A 364 -42.24 -14.30 21.40
N ASP A 365 -42.09 -15.23 20.47
CA ASP A 365 -43.02 -15.45 19.37
C ASP A 365 -44.41 -15.86 19.88
N GLN A 366 -44.50 -16.79 20.80
CA GLN A 366 -45.75 -17.21 21.42
C GLN A 366 -46.47 -16.05 22.13
N ALA A 367 -45.74 -15.21 22.86
CA ALA A 367 -46.28 -14.04 23.52
C ALA A 367 -46.86 -13.04 22.51
N MET A 368 -46.16 -12.81 21.39
CA MET A 368 -46.63 -11.98 20.29
C MET A 368 -47.87 -12.56 19.60
N PHE A 369 -47.87 -13.85 19.32
CA PHE A 369 -48.98 -14.55 18.69
C PHE A 369 -50.27 -14.49 19.54
N HIS A 370 -50.12 -14.70 20.86
CA HIS A 370 -51.25 -14.57 21.80
C HIS A 370 -51.89 -13.18 21.75
N VAL A 371 -51.09 -12.16 21.73
CA VAL A 371 -51.55 -10.76 21.57
C VAL A 371 -52.31 -10.53 20.25
N LYS A 372 -51.83 -11.09 19.17
CA LYS A 372 -52.49 -11.01 17.85
C LYS A 372 -53.92 -11.59 17.87
N GLN A 373 -54.12 -12.66 18.64
CA GLN A 373 -55.43 -13.32 18.77
C GLN A 373 -56.40 -12.53 19.68
N THR A 374 -55.86 -11.90 20.73
CA THR A 374 -56.68 -11.21 21.75
C THR A 374 -57.02 -9.79 21.48
N GLY A 375 -56.28 -9.07 20.57
CA GLY A 375 -56.66 -7.68 20.36
C GLY A 375 -55.73 -6.84 19.49
N LYS A 376 -54.74 -7.36 18.81
CA LYS A 376 -53.73 -6.64 17.94
C LYS A 376 -53.22 -5.29 18.50
N GLY A 377 -52.02 -4.94 18.18
CA GLY A 377 -51.46 -3.67 18.63
C GLY A 377 -51.13 -3.63 20.12
N LEU A 378 -50.95 -4.77 20.80
CA LEU A 378 -50.64 -4.86 22.22
C LEU A 378 -49.25 -5.46 22.46
N ILE A 379 -48.87 -5.48 23.72
CA ILE A 379 -47.59 -6.02 24.17
C ILE A 379 -47.86 -7.27 25.05
N GLY A 380 -47.45 -8.43 24.60
CA GLY A 380 -47.48 -9.70 25.35
C GLY A 380 -46.17 -9.91 26.10
N LYS A 381 -46.26 -10.53 27.25
CA LYS A 381 -45.08 -10.99 28.02
C LYS A 381 -45.11 -12.49 28.12
N ALA A 382 -43.95 -13.13 27.94
CA ALA A 382 -43.81 -14.53 28.22
C ALA A 382 -44.11 -14.80 29.71
N HIS A 383 -44.88 -15.86 29.98
CA HIS A 383 -45.05 -16.38 31.33
C HIS A 383 -44.20 -17.61 31.48
N SER A 384 -43.37 -17.64 32.52
CA SER A 384 -42.57 -18.79 32.93
C SER A 384 -43.46 -19.93 33.38
#